data_c1b4d11b53033ac9248c52cb4991bd9a
#
_entry.id   c1b4d11b53033ac9248c52cb4991bd9a
#
_cell.length_a   1.000
_cell.length_b   1.000
_cell.length_c   1.000
_cell.angle_alpha   90.00
_cell.angle_beta   90.00
_cell.angle_gamma   90.00
#
_symmetry.space_group_name_H-M   'P 1'
#
loop_
_entity.id
_entity.type
_entity.pdbx_description
1 polymer ?
#
loop_
_entity_poly.entity_id
_entity_poly.type
_entity_poly.pdbx_seq_one_letter_code
_entity_poly.pdbx_strand_id
1 'polypeptide(L)'
;MFLRMDCLKKTGLIDEGFIMHMEEIDLSWRFHLAGYRIVYVPDSLVYHYGGFTLGAESYKKAYLNHRNQLVMLLKNFSLSRLLYKFPVRVAMELANLGLLLKGNWKHPVAAIAGLLWVLLHPCNIWRRRREAQRFRSVGDGEVERRLFKGSVVYHYFIRGVKTVREIGA
;
A
#
# COMPACT_ATOMS: atom_id res chain seq x y z
N MET A 1 4.02 -16.97 -2.84
CA MET A 1 5.22 -16.12 -2.85
C MET A 1 6.37 -16.90 -2.27
N PHE A 2 7.52 -16.97 -2.95
CA PHE A 2 8.76 -17.57 -2.45
C PHE A 2 9.72 -16.46 -2.03
N LEU A 3 10.35 -16.59 -0.87
CA LEU A 3 11.21 -15.57 -0.28
C LEU A 3 12.56 -16.15 0.10
N ARG A 4 13.61 -15.42 -0.20
CA ARG A 4 14.96 -15.77 0.29
C ARG A 4 15.07 -15.38 1.76
N MET A 5 15.59 -16.28 2.57
CA MET A 5 15.73 -16.10 4.01
C MET A 5 16.68 -14.94 4.38
N ASP A 6 17.76 -14.75 3.59
CA ASP A 6 18.69 -13.64 3.80
C ASP A 6 18.03 -12.26 3.59
N CYS A 7 17.10 -12.15 2.62
CA CYS A 7 16.29 -10.94 2.44
C CYS A 7 15.44 -10.66 3.69
N LEU A 8 14.75 -11.66 4.21
CA LEU A 8 13.94 -11.54 5.42
C LEU A 8 14.78 -11.20 6.66
N LYS A 9 15.95 -11.81 6.83
CA LYS A 9 16.88 -11.47 7.92
C LYS A 9 17.30 -10.00 7.88
N LYS A 10 17.47 -9.43 6.69
CA LYS A 10 17.85 -8.02 6.50
C LYS A 10 16.67 -7.05 6.69
N THR A 11 15.52 -7.34 6.08
CA THR A 11 14.39 -6.41 6.01
C THR A 11 13.32 -6.64 7.07
N GLY A 12 13.39 -7.75 7.80
CA GLY A 12 12.36 -8.20 8.73
C GLY A 12 11.21 -8.94 8.04
N LEU A 13 10.37 -9.54 8.85
CA LEU A 13 9.17 -10.28 8.43
C LEU A 13 8.03 -9.33 8.06
N ILE A 14 6.86 -9.90 7.79
CA ILE A 14 5.60 -9.16 7.64
C ILE A 14 5.37 -8.30 8.89
N ASP A 15 4.98 -7.06 8.69
CA ASP A 15 4.67 -6.13 9.77
C ASP A 15 3.28 -6.46 10.34
N GLU A 16 3.25 -7.09 11.50
CA GLU A 16 2.03 -7.53 12.20
C GLU A 16 1.03 -6.39 12.46
N GLY A 17 1.51 -5.16 12.51
CA GLY A 17 0.64 -4.01 12.72
C GLY A 17 -0.30 -3.71 11.56
N PHE A 18 -0.10 -4.32 10.40
CA PHE A 18 -1.09 -4.25 9.31
C PHE A 18 -2.30 -5.16 9.57
N ILE A 19 -2.15 -6.23 10.36
CA ILE A 19 -3.20 -7.21 10.67
C ILE A 19 -3.64 -7.95 9.39
N MET A 20 -4.05 -7.19 8.36
CA MET A 20 -4.55 -7.68 7.08
C MET A 20 -4.51 -6.53 6.06
N HIS A 21 -4.25 -6.84 4.81
CA HIS A 21 -4.09 -5.93 3.67
C HIS A 21 -2.85 -5.02 3.73
N MET A 22 -2.15 -4.91 2.63
CA MET A 22 -0.94 -4.13 2.40
C MET A 22 0.35 -4.72 3.03
N GLU A 23 0.28 -5.81 3.81
CA GLU A 23 1.45 -6.42 4.45
C GLU A 23 2.43 -7.00 3.42
N GLU A 24 1.92 -7.65 2.37
CA GLU A 24 2.72 -8.21 1.28
C GLU A 24 3.29 -7.10 0.37
N ILE A 25 2.55 -6.03 0.18
CA ILE A 25 3.00 -4.87 -0.60
C ILE A 25 4.08 -4.12 0.19
N ASP A 26 3.89 -3.93 1.49
CA ASP A 26 4.89 -3.33 2.37
C ASP A 26 6.20 -4.14 2.38
N LEU A 27 6.10 -5.47 2.51
CA LEU A 27 7.26 -6.34 2.48
C LEU A 27 7.99 -6.25 1.13
N SER A 28 7.24 -6.28 0.03
CA SER A 28 7.78 -6.11 -1.31
C SER A 28 8.47 -4.75 -1.48
N TRP A 29 7.89 -3.69 -0.95
CA TRP A 29 8.49 -2.36 -0.98
C TRP A 29 9.79 -2.33 -0.18
N ARG A 30 9.82 -2.91 1.01
CA ARG A 30 11.03 -3.02 1.82
C ARG A 30 12.15 -3.79 1.10
N PHE A 31 11.83 -4.85 0.36
CA PHE A 31 12.82 -5.55 -0.47
C PHE A 31 13.39 -4.62 -1.55
N HIS A 32 12.57 -3.85 -2.23
CA HIS A 32 13.05 -2.86 -3.19
C HIS A 32 13.94 -1.80 -2.52
N LEU A 33 13.56 -1.28 -1.35
CA LEU A 33 14.37 -0.32 -0.60
C LEU A 33 15.73 -0.88 -0.19
N ALA A 34 15.81 -2.17 0.10
CA ALA A 34 17.04 -2.88 0.41
C ALA A 34 17.88 -3.26 -0.83
N GLY A 35 17.43 -2.89 -2.03
CA GLY A 35 18.11 -3.17 -3.29
C GLY A 35 17.80 -4.54 -3.91
N TYR A 36 16.92 -5.33 -3.31
CA TYR A 36 16.54 -6.64 -3.85
C TYR A 36 15.60 -6.51 -5.05
N ARG A 37 15.61 -7.53 -5.89
CA ARG A 37 14.71 -7.66 -7.03
C ARG A 37 13.55 -8.58 -6.68
N ILE A 38 12.36 -8.21 -7.15
CA ILE A 38 11.17 -9.06 -7.13
C ILE A 38 10.93 -9.52 -8.57
N VAL A 39 10.71 -10.80 -8.74
CA VAL A 39 10.52 -11.44 -10.04
C VAL A 39 9.15 -12.09 -10.09
N TYR A 40 8.43 -11.85 -11.15
CA TYR A 40 7.22 -12.57 -11.48
C TYR A 40 7.57 -13.87 -12.21
N VAL A 41 6.98 -14.98 -11.79
CA VAL A 41 7.15 -16.30 -12.41
C VAL A 41 5.80 -16.73 -12.99
N PRO A 42 5.61 -16.64 -14.32
CA PRO A 42 4.31 -16.88 -14.95
C PRO A 42 3.75 -18.27 -14.72
N ASP A 43 4.65 -19.27 -14.65
CA ASP A 43 4.26 -20.69 -14.51
C ASP A 43 3.90 -21.08 -13.06
N SER A 44 4.11 -20.16 -12.10
CA SER A 44 3.75 -20.38 -10.70
C SER A 44 2.29 -20.02 -10.45
N LEU A 45 1.43 -21.02 -10.54
CA LEU A 45 -0.02 -20.84 -10.32
C LEU A 45 -0.37 -21.05 -8.85
N VAL A 46 -1.16 -20.13 -8.31
CA VAL A 46 -1.73 -20.21 -6.95
C VAL A 46 -3.22 -19.90 -7.03
N TYR A 47 -4.03 -20.81 -6.53
CA TYR A 47 -5.48 -20.59 -6.39
C TYR A 47 -5.75 -19.82 -5.10
N HIS A 48 -6.39 -18.67 -5.20
CA HIS A 48 -6.70 -17.81 -4.07
C HIS A 48 -8.21 -17.62 -3.92
N TYR A 49 -8.75 -18.10 -2.80
CA TYR A 49 -10.16 -17.87 -2.46
C TYR A 49 -10.35 -16.52 -1.77
N GLY A 50 -10.62 -15.49 -2.56
CA GLY A 50 -10.77 -14.13 -2.06
C GLY A 50 -11.99 -13.95 -1.16
N GLY A 51 -11.83 -13.18 -0.06
CA GLY A 51 -12.95 -12.80 0.80
C GLY A 51 -13.36 -13.81 1.86
N PHE A 52 -12.65 -14.93 2.01
CA PHE A 52 -12.97 -15.97 3.01
C PHE A 52 -12.92 -15.47 4.45
N THR A 53 -11.92 -14.67 4.79
CA THR A 53 -11.68 -14.24 6.19
C THR A 53 -12.52 -13.02 6.60
N LEU A 54 -12.72 -12.07 5.69
CA LEU A 54 -13.59 -10.91 5.90
C LEU A 54 -14.51 -10.80 4.69
N GLY A 55 -15.81 -10.67 4.94
CA GLY A 55 -16.78 -10.42 3.87
C GLY A 55 -16.32 -9.29 2.94
N ALA A 56 -16.59 -9.42 1.64
CA ALA A 56 -16.05 -8.55 0.59
C ALA A 56 -16.22 -7.04 0.86
N GLU A 57 -17.31 -6.64 1.53
CA GLU A 57 -17.68 -5.25 1.80
C GLU A 57 -17.78 -4.91 3.30
N SER A 58 -16.96 -5.52 4.16
CA SER A 58 -16.99 -5.18 5.58
C SER A 58 -16.32 -3.82 5.85
N TYR A 59 -16.89 -3.05 6.78
CA TYR A 59 -16.29 -1.80 7.27
C TYR A 59 -14.84 -2.01 7.75
N LYS A 60 -14.58 -3.10 8.49
CA LYS A 60 -13.25 -3.44 8.99
C LYS A 60 -12.23 -3.58 7.85
N LYS A 61 -12.62 -4.22 6.75
CA LYS A 61 -11.78 -4.34 5.55
C LYS A 61 -11.47 -2.98 4.94
N ALA A 62 -12.49 -2.13 4.76
CA ALA A 62 -12.31 -0.77 4.25
C ALA A 62 -11.38 0.04 5.16
N TYR A 63 -11.61 0.02 6.48
CA TYR A 63 -10.77 0.72 7.46
C TYR A 63 -9.31 0.28 7.39
N LEU A 64 -9.04 -1.04 7.40
CA LEU A 64 -7.69 -1.55 7.33
C LEU A 64 -7.01 -1.15 6.01
N ASN A 65 -7.71 -1.19 4.88
CA ASN A 65 -7.17 -0.74 3.61
C ASN A 65 -6.76 0.73 3.64
N HIS A 66 -7.64 1.64 4.08
CA HIS A 66 -7.34 3.08 4.14
C HIS A 66 -6.20 3.37 5.11
N ARG A 67 -6.28 2.87 6.36
CA ARG A 67 -5.24 3.05 7.37
C ARG A 67 -3.88 2.50 6.91
N ASN A 68 -3.86 1.27 6.41
CA ASN A 68 -2.62 0.58 6.08
C ASN A 68 -1.91 1.24 4.89
N GLN A 69 -2.64 1.73 3.89
CA GLN A 69 -2.05 2.49 2.80
C GLN A 69 -1.37 3.77 3.28
N LEU A 70 -2.00 4.52 4.18
CA LEU A 70 -1.40 5.72 4.77
C LEU A 70 -0.13 5.39 5.56
N VAL A 71 -0.19 4.37 6.42
CA VAL A 71 0.96 3.90 7.20
C VAL A 71 2.09 3.43 6.29
N MET A 72 1.78 2.66 5.25
CA MET A 72 2.76 2.14 4.30
C MET A 72 3.50 3.28 3.57
N LEU A 73 2.80 4.33 3.14
CA LEU A 73 3.41 5.51 2.52
C LEU A 73 4.35 6.22 3.50
N LEU A 74 3.86 6.54 4.70
CA LEU A 74 4.62 7.22 5.75
C LEU A 74 5.85 6.44 6.19
N LYS A 75 5.76 5.12 6.21
CA LYS A 75 6.84 4.20 6.57
C LYS A 75 7.92 4.11 5.50
N ASN A 76 7.55 3.99 4.23
CA ASN A 76 8.48 3.56 3.18
C ASN A 76 9.03 4.70 2.31
N PHE A 77 8.29 5.78 2.03
CA PHE A 77 8.83 6.91 1.26
C PHE A 77 9.87 7.72 2.04
N SER A 78 10.82 8.35 1.32
CA SER A 78 11.67 9.40 1.89
C SER A 78 10.84 10.61 2.31
N LEU A 79 11.39 11.47 3.16
CA LEU A 79 10.71 12.69 3.61
C LEU A 79 10.41 13.62 2.42
N SER A 80 11.36 13.76 1.50
CA SER A 80 11.17 14.60 0.31
C SER A 80 10.00 14.11 -0.57
N ARG A 81 9.84 12.81 -0.71
CA ARG A 81 8.70 12.23 -1.46
C ARG A 81 7.39 12.39 -0.71
N LEU A 82 7.40 12.30 0.61
CA LEU A 82 6.20 12.49 1.43
C LEU A 82 5.63 13.89 1.33
N LEU A 83 6.46 14.94 1.15
CA LEU A 83 5.99 16.32 1.04
C LEU A 83 4.92 16.51 -0.04
N TYR A 84 4.96 15.76 -1.14
CA TYR A 84 3.95 15.87 -2.20
C TYR A 84 3.07 14.61 -2.33
N LYS A 85 3.61 13.41 -2.08
CA LYS A 85 2.80 12.17 -2.21
C LYS A 85 1.75 12.06 -1.11
N PHE A 86 2.08 12.44 0.11
CA PHE A 86 1.16 12.32 1.24
C PHE A 86 -0.03 13.29 1.16
N PRO A 87 0.14 14.59 0.84
CA PRO A 87 -1.00 15.48 0.59
C PRO A 87 -1.94 14.99 -0.52
N VAL A 88 -1.39 14.50 -1.62
CA VAL A 88 -2.20 13.91 -2.70
C VAL A 88 -2.99 12.71 -2.18
N ARG A 89 -2.36 11.83 -1.39
CA ARG A 89 -3.06 10.69 -0.79
C ARG A 89 -4.17 11.14 0.17
N VAL A 90 -3.92 12.13 1.00
CA VAL A 90 -4.94 12.70 1.90
C VAL A 90 -6.12 13.28 1.08
N ALA A 91 -5.83 14.01 0.01
CA ALA A 91 -6.88 14.53 -0.88
C ALA A 91 -7.73 13.40 -1.49
N MET A 92 -7.10 12.28 -1.88
CA MET A 92 -7.83 11.10 -2.36
C MET A 92 -8.69 10.45 -1.26
N GLU A 93 -8.23 10.42 0.00
CA GLU A 93 -9.05 9.96 1.13
C GLU A 93 -10.26 10.86 1.33
N LEU A 94 -10.08 12.17 1.27
CA LEU A 94 -11.18 13.13 1.40
C LEU A 94 -12.16 13.06 0.22
N ALA A 95 -11.67 12.77 -0.99
CA ALA A 95 -12.53 12.58 -2.16
C ALA A 95 -13.52 11.41 -1.99
N ASN A 96 -13.20 10.42 -1.14
CA ASN A 96 -14.14 9.35 -0.79
C ASN A 96 -15.43 9.87 -0.12
N LEU A 97 -15.41 11.08 0.46
CA LEU A 97 -16.62 11.70 1.03
C LEU A 97 -17.73 11.85 0.01
N GLY A 98 -17.39 12.01 -1.28
CA GLY A 98 -18.36 12.03 -2.37
C GLY A 98 -19.18 10.74 -2.49
N LEU A 99 -18.70 9.61 -1.97
CA LEU A 99 -19.44 8.35 -1.95
C LEU A 99 -20.64 8.38 -1.00
N LEU A 100 -20.66 9.29 -0.02
CA LEU A 100 -21.82 9.50 0.86
C LEU A 100 -23.07 9.88 0.04
N LEU A 101 -22.88 10.70 -1.00
CA LEU A 101 -23.95 11.10 -1.90
C LEU A 101 -24.56 9.92 -2.68
N LYS A 102 -23.82 8.80 -2.76
CA LYS A 102 -24.27 7.55 -3.39
C LYS A 102 -24.76 6.51 -2.37
N GLY A 103 -24.99 6.92 -1.11
CA GLY A 103 -25.44 6.03 -0.04
C GLY A 103 -24.39 5.05 0.49
N ASN A 104 -23.13 5.14 0.03
CA ASN A 104 -22.05 4.31 0.54
C ASN A 104 -21.29 5.05 1.65
N TRP A 105 -21.62 4.73 2.90
CA TRP A 105 -21.00 5.36 4.07
C TRP A 105 -19.72 4.65 4.57
N LYS A 106 -19.56 3.36 4.26
CA LYS A 106 -18.47 2.52 4.82
C LYS A 106 -17.09 3.06 4.46
N HIS A 107 -16.84 3.36 3.19
CA HIS A 107 -15.54 3.85 2.74
C HIS A 107 -15.20 5.26 3.26
N PRO A 108 -16.10 6.27 3.18
CA PRO A 108 -15.85 7.58 3.76
C PRO A 108 -15.53 7.55 5.26
N VAL A 109 -16.31 6.81 6.05
CA VAL A 109 -16.09 6.70 7.50
C VAL A 109 -14.77 5.96 7.77
N ALA A 110 -14.48 4.91 7.01
CA ALA A 110 -13.23 4.17 7.11
C ALA A 110 -12.00 5.04 6.75
N ALA A 111 -12.11 5.89 5.73
CA ALA A 111 -11.05 6.82 5.33
C ALA A 111 -10.74 7.84 6.42
N ILE A 112 -11.78 8.47 6.98
CA ILE A 112 -11.62 9.40 8.10
C ILE A 112 -11.03 8.71 9.33
N ALA A 113 -11.54 7.53 9.69
CA ALA A 113 -10.99 6.75 10.81
C ALA A 113 -9.52 6.38 10.59
N GLY A 114 -9.13 6.04 9.36
CA GLY A 114 -7.73 5.79 8.99
C GLY A 114 -6.84 7.02 9.14
N LEU A 115 -7.29 8.19 8.69
CA LEU A 115 -6.59 9.47 8.86
C LEU A 115 -6.45 9.82 10.35
N LEU A 116 -7.52 9.72 11.13
CA LEU A 116 -7.49 9.98 12.57
C LEU A 116 -6.52 9.03 13.28
N TRP A 117 -6.52 7.75 12.92
CA TRP A 117 -5.56 6.81 13.49
C TRP A 117 -4.12 7.24 13.26
N VAL A 118 -3.79 7.66 12.04
CA VAL A 118 -2.45 8.15 11.69
C VAL A 118 -2.06 9.37 12.54
N LEU A 119 -2.97 10.32 12.71
CA LEU A 119 -2.75 11.52 13.52
C LEU A 119 -2.55 11.21 15.01
N LEU A 120 -3.26 10.22 15.52
CA LEU A 120 -3.21 9.84 16.94
C LEU A 120 -2.05 8.90 17.30
N HIS A 121 -1.35 8.33 16.29
CA HIS A 121 -0.29 7.34 16.52
C HIS A 121 1.07 7.74 15.89
N PRO A 122 1.55 8.99 16.02
CA PRO A 122 2.77 9.43 15.37
C PRO A 122 4.01 8.65 15.83
N CYS A 123 4.11 8.33 17.11
CA CYS A 123 5.22 7.55 17.67
C CYS A 123 5.29 6.13 17.09
N ASN A 124 4.13 5.48 16.90
CA ASN A 124 4.05 4.17 16.28
C ASN A 124 4.55 4.20 14.83
N ILE A 125 4.08 5.19 14.06
CA ILE A 125 4.47 5.39 12.67
C ILE A 125 5.97 5.70 12.59
N TRP A 126 6.49 6.56 13.45
CA TRP A 126 7.91 6.92 13.49
C TRP A 126 8.81 5.72 13.78
N ARG A 127 8.44 4.87 14.75
CA ARG A 127 9.15 3.63 15.05
C ARG A 127 9.22 2.73 13.82
N ARG A 128 8.08 2.41 13.20
CA ARG A 128 8.00 1.59 11.99
C ARG A 128 8.78 2.19 10.83
N ARG A 129 8.74 3.51 10.67
CA ARG A 129 9.52 4.22 9.69
C ARG A 129 11.02 4.04 9.94
N ARG A 130 11.51 4.22 11.16
CA ARG A 130 12.92 3.99 11.51
C ARG A 130 13.37 2.57 11.17
N GLU A 131 12.56 1.59 11.46
CA GLU A 131 12.81 0.19 11.12
C GLU A 131 12.91 -0.01 9.61
N ALA A 132 11.98 0.51 8.83
CA ALA A 132 11.96 0.38 7.37
C ALA A 132 13.07 1.17 6.67
N GLN A 133 13.46 2.33 7.19
CA GLN A 133 14.50 3.17 6.60
C GLN A 133 15.92 2.70 6.94
N ARG A 134 16.09 1.86 7.99
CA ARG A 134 17.41 1.40 8.46
C ARG A 134 18.18 0.59 7.41
N PHE A 135 17.49 -0.18 6.60
CA PHE A 135 18.09 -1.03 5.56
C PHE A 135 17.98 -0.44 4.15
N ARG A 136 17.50 0.78 4.03
CA ARG A 136 17.39 1.44 2.73
C ARG A 136 18.77 1.60 2.09
N SER A 137 18.94 1.04 0.91
CA SER A 137 20.16 1.14 0.09
C SER A 137 19.91 1.84 -1.25
N VAL A 138 18.63 2.06 -1.63
CA VAL A 138 18.26 2.74 -2.88
C VAL A 138 17.31 3.89 -2.63
N GLY A 139 17.34 4.89 -3.51
CA GLY A 139 16.44 6.03 -3.47
C GLY A 139 15.04 5.71 -4.00
N ASP A 140 14.05 6.56 -3.68
CA ASP A 140 12.67 6.39 -4.16
C ASP A 140 12.58 6.38 -5.69
N GLY A 141 13.39 7.18 -6.38
CA GLY A 141 13.40 7.21 -7.85
C GLY A 141 13.82 5.87 -8.48
N GLU A 142 14.65 5.08 -7.79
CA GLU A 142 14.98 3.72 -8.22
C GLU A 142 13.79 2.78 -8.04
N VAL A 143 13.11 2.86 -6.91
CA VAL A 143 11.90 2.07 -6.64
C VAL A 143 10.81 2.45 -7.63
N GLU A 144 10.57 3.74 -7.83
CA GLU A 144 9.54 4.26 -8.75
C GLU A 144 9.78 3.86 -10.22
N ARG A 145 11.03 3.69 -10.65
CA ARG A 145 11.33 3.16 -11.99
C ARG A 145 10.84 1.74 -12.23
N ARG A 146 10.67 0.97 -11.15
CA ARG A 146 10.17 -0.42 -11.19
C ARG A 146 8.65 -0.51 -11.05
N LEU A 147 7.99 0.62 -10.80
CA LEU A 147 6.54 0.69 -10.68
C LEU A 147 5.92 1.15 -12.00
N PHE A 148 4.66 0.83 -12.18
CA PHE A 148 3.89 1.35 -13.30
C PHE A 148 3.86 2.88 -13.29
N LYS A 149 4.20 3.49 -14.45
CA LYS A 149 4.22 4.95 -14.62
C LYS A 149 2.84 5.47 -14.97
N GLY A 150 1.97 5.55 -14.00
CA GLY A 150 0.62 6.05 -14.22
C GLY A 150 -0.29 5.79 -13.02
N SER A 151 -1.54 6.17 -13.17
CA SER A 151 -2.57 5.89 -12.19
C SER A 151 -3.46 4.75 -12.69
N VAL A 152 -3.40 3.60 -12.04
CA VAL A 152 -4.31 2.48 -12.32
C VAL A 152 -5.76 2.91 -12.15
N VAL A 153 -6.04 3.77 -11.15
CA VAL A 153 -7.37 4.34 -10.89
C VAL A 153 -7.85 5.16 -12.10
N TYR A 154 -6.99 6.02 -12.65
CA TYR A 154 -7.31 6.80 -13.84
C TYR A 154 -7.60 5.89 -15.05
N HIS A 155 -6.73 4.90 -15.30
CA HIS A 155 -6.93 3.96 -16.40
C HIS A 155 -8.23 3.17 -16.25
N TYR A 156 -8.52 2.67 -15.05
CA TYR A 156 -9.70 1.87 -14.78
C TYR A 156 -11.00 2.68 -14.85
N PHE A 157 -11.09 3.80 -14.10
CA PHE A 157 -12.34 4.55 -13.94
C PHE A 157 -12.58 5.60 -15.04
N ILE A 158 -11.53 6.17 -15.62
CA ILE A 158 -11.66 7.24 -16.62
C ILE A 158 -11.49 6.70 -18.04
N ARG A 159 -10.48 5.85 -18.27
CA ARG A 159 -10.23 5.26 -19.59
C ARG A 159 -10.97 3.95 -19.86
N GLY A 160 -11.63 3.37 -18.86
CA GLY A 160 -12.36 2.10 -18.97
C GLY A 160 -11.49 0.87 -19.22
N VAL A 161 -10.18 0.98 -18.98
CA VAL A 161 -9.20 -0.11 -19.18
C VAL A 161 -9.34 -1.12 -18.06
N LYS A 162 -9.58 -2.38 -18.38
CA LYS A 162 -9.88 -3.43 -17.38
C LYS A 162 -8.74 -4.42 -17.13
N THR A 163 -7.76 -4.46 -18.02
CA THR A 163 -6.65 -5.42 -17.93
C THR A 163 -5.30 -4.73 -17.97
N VAL A 164 -4.30 -5.34 -17.32
CA VAL A 164 -2.91 -4.85 -17.33
C VAL A 164 -2.34 -4.85 -18.76
N ARG A 165 -2.71 -5.83 -19.59
CA ARG A 165 -2.29 -5.93 -20.99
C ARG A 165 -2.69 -4.71 -21.83
N GLU A 166 -3.87 -4.16 -21.59
CA GLU A 166 -4.38 -2.96 -22.30
C GLU A 166 -3.67 -1.68 -21.87
N ILE A 167 -3.01 -1.68 -20.72
CA ILE A 167 -2.23 -0.53 -20.21
C ILE A 167 -0.85 -0.47 -20.90
N GLY A 168 -0.40 -1.58 -21.50
CA GLY A 168 0.92 -1.66 -22.13
C GLY A 168 2.07 -1.72 -21.12
N ALA A 169 1.81 -2.29 -19.93
CA ALA A 169 2.79 -2.46 -18.87
C ALA A 169 3.40 -3.88 -18.90
#